data_59b05791a9f5fffc06c15a1b4abde5a6
#
_entry.id   59b05791a9f5fffc06c15a1b4abde5a6
#
_cell.length_a   1.000
_cell.length_b   1.000
_cell.length_c   1.000
_cell.angle_alpha   90.00
_cell.angle_beta   90.00
_cell.angle_gamma   90.00
#
_symmetry.space_group_name_H-M   'P 1'
#
loop_
_entity.id
_entity.type
_entity.pdbx_description
1 polymer ?
#
loop_
_entity_poly.entity_id
_entity_poly.type
_entity_poly.pdbx_seq_one_letter_code
_entity_poly.pdbx_strand_id
1 'polypeptide(L)'
;NGKNALTKLIKFLSHLDFDNQISDTLKSLFEIFPYGETNGDHAGVKCSDDKSGVLTLVLSVLEFDGTNFEGIFDIRFPVSFKSDEINSKIQKTLQSHGFDYECILASEPHYVDENSDFVQSLLKVYENLTGEKGKCIAIGGGTYVHNTIGGVAFGAEMPGKEYNIHCADEYTVPEEMILNAEMTANAVIEICG
;
A
#
# COMPACT_ATOMS: atom_id res chain seq x y z
N ASN A 1 6.43 11.04 -1.09
CA ASN A 1 5.35 11.96 -0.68
C ASN A 1 4.56 12.42 -1.90
N GLY A 2 3.79 11.50 -2.48
CA GLY A 2 2.90 11.80 -3.60
C GLY A 2 1.82 12.82 -3.18
N LYS A 3 1.52 13.77 -4.08
CA LYS A 3 0.44 14.73 -3.89
C LYS A 3 -0.74 14.24 -4.71
N ASN A 4 -1.79 13.76 -4.05
CA ASN A 4 -2.99 13.28 -4.74
C ASN A 4 -3.71 14.44 -5.45
N ALA A 5 -3.82 14.34 -6.77
CA ALA A 5 -4.42 15.37 -7.60
C ALA A 5 -5.94 15.47 -7.36
N LEU A 6 -6.62 14.33 -7.10
CA LEU A 6 -8.07 14.31 -6.84
C LEU A 6 -8.41 15.03 -5.54
N THR A 7 -7.72 14.72 -4.44
CA THR A 7 -8.00 15.39 -3.15
C THR A 7 -7.62 16.88 -3.19
N LYS A 8 -6.64 17.27 -4.02
CA LYS A 8 -6.33 18.67 -4.28
C LYS A 8 -7.45 19.35 -5.08
N LEU A 9 -8.01 18.68 -6.07
CA LEU A 9 -9.15 19.19 -6.86
C LEU A 9 -10.38 19.32 -5.97
N ILE A 10 -10.72 18.30 -5.17
CA ILE A 10 -11.85 18.34 -4.22
C ILE A 10 -11.69 19.54 -3.27
N LYS A 11 -10.49 19.72 -2.69
CA LYS A 11 -10.19 20.88 -1.85
C LYS A 11 -10.49 22.21 -2.57
N PHE A 12 -10.08 22.34 -3.82
CA PHE A 12 -10.35 23.57 -4.60
C PHE A 12 -11.84 23.75 -4.86
N LEU A 13 -12.52 22.70 -5.33
CA LEU A 13 -13.94 22.74 -5.66
C LEU A 13 -14.83 22.95 -4.43
N SER A 14 -14.47 22.42 -3.26
CA SER A 14 -15.24 22.60 -2.02
C SER A 14 -15.34 24.06 -1.53
N HIS A 15 -14.53 24.97 -2.09
CA HIS A 15 -14.57 26.40 -1.81
C HIS A 15 -15.35 27.20 -2.86
N LEU A 16 -15.89 26.53 -3.88
CA LEU A 16 -16.72 27.18 -4.91
C LEU A 16 -18.20 26.99 -4.60
N ASP A 17 -19.01 27.95 -4.99
CA ASP A 17 -20.47 27.86 -4.86
C ASP A 17 -21.04 27.13 -6.08
N PHE A 18 -21.55 25.94 -5.84
CA PHE A 18 -22.40 25.17 -6.76
C PHE A 18 -23.84 25.16 -6.24
N ASP A 19 -24.70 24.37 -6.86
CA ASP A 19 -25.98 24.07 -6.23
C ASP A 19 -25.76 23.32 -4.89
N ASN A 20 -26.74 23.40 -3.98
CA ASN A 20 -26.58 22.96 -2.60
C ASN A 20 -26.12 21.48 -2.49
N GLN A 21 -26.68 20.61 -3.33
CA GLN A 21 -26.35 19.16 -3.27
C GLN A 21 -24.91 18.90 -3.67
N ILE A 22 -24.43 19.51 -4.76
CA ILE A 22 -23.03 19.35 -5.22
C ILE A 22 -22.07 19.94 -4.19
N SER A 23 -22.35 21.12 -3.68
CA SER A 23 -21.52 21.78 -2.66
C SER A 23 -21.40 20.95 -1.38
N ASP A 24 -22.49 20.37 -0.90
CA ASP A 24 -22.50 19.56 0.31
C ASP A 24 -21.75 18.24 0.11
N THR A 25 -21.89 17.59 -1.06
CA THR A 25 -21.14 16.37 -1.41
C THR A 25 -19.64 16.64 -1.49
N LEU A 26 -19.21 17.74 -2.13
CA LEU A 26 -17.80 18.10 -2.21
C LEU A 26 -17.19 18.43 -0.84
N LYS A 27 -17.94 19.09 0.05
CA LYS A 27 -17.50 19.32 1.44
C LYS A 27 -17.35 18.01 2.20
N SER A 28 -18.33 17.12 2.13
CA SER A 28 -18.27 15.79 2.75
C SER A 28 -17.08 14.95 2.23
N LEU A 29 -16.83 14.96 0.92
CA LEU A 29 -15.66 14.31 0.34
C LEU A 29 -14.35 14.92 0.87
N PHE A 30 -14.29 16.25 1.02
CA PHE A 30 -13.11 16.92 1.55
C PHE A 30 -12.89 16.62 3.05
N GLU A 31 -13.96 16.47 3.82
CA GLU A 31 -13.90 16.09 5.24
C GLU A 31 -13.36 14.66 5.41
N ILE A 32 -13.74 13.71 4.55
CA ILE A 32 -13.29 12.31 4.62
C ILE A 32 -11.88 12.13 4.01
N PHE A 33 -11.60 12.82 2.88
CA PHE A 33 -10.37 12.70 2.12
C PHE A 33 -9.63 14.04 1.99
N PRO A 34 -9.15 14.64 3.09
CA PRO A 34 -8.49 15.93 3.05
C PRO A 34 -7.16 15.87 2.29
N TYR A 35 -6.88 16.96 1.55
CA TYR A 35 -5.64 17.05 0.78
C TYR A 35 -4.39 16.99 1.68
N GLY A 36 -3.50 16.06 1.36
CA GLY A 36 -2.24 15.86 2.07
C GLY A 36 -2.28 14.79 3.16
N GLU A 37 -3.49 14.26 3.47
CA GLU A 37 -3.61 13.09 4.33
C GLU A 37 -3.58 11.81 3.51
N THR A 38 -2.88 10.81 4.04
CA THR A 38 -2.78 9.47 3.42
C THR A 38 -2.93 8.34 4.43
N ASN A 39 -3.14 8.64 5.71
CA ASN A 39 -3.21 7.65 6.80
C ASN A 39 -4.63 7.30 7.24
N GLY A 40 -5.64 7.87 6.60
CA GLY A 40 -7.05 7.60 6.86
C GLY A 40 -7.57 8.09 8.21
N ASP A 41 -6.97 9.13 8.79
CA ASP A 41 -7.37 9.70 10.08
C ASP A 41 -8.81 10.23 10.02
N HIS A 42 -9.10 11.12 9.06
CA HIS A 42 -10.43 11.67 8.84
C HIS A 42 -11.45 10.62 8.35
N ALA A 43 -10.98 9.61 7.64
CA ALA A 43 -11.82 8.48 7.25
C ALA A 43 -12.11 7.49 8.41
N GLY A 44 -11.54 7.71 9.60
CA GLY A 44 -11.77 6.91 10.79
C GLY A 44 -11.12 5.53 10.78
N VAL A 45 -10.15 5.29 9.88
CA VAL A 45 -9.49 3.98 9.71
C VAL A 45 -8.03 3.97 10.12
N LYS A 46 -7.46 5.09 10.53
CA LYS A 46 -6.06 5.21 10.92
C LYS A 46 -5.65 4.15 11.92
N CYS A 47 -4.64 3.40 11.59
CA CYS A 47 -4.00 2.42 12.47
C CYS A 47 -2.54 2.21 12.07
N SER A 48 -1.77 1.61 12.96
CA SER A 48 -0.35 1.30 12.74
C SER A 48 0.09 0.13 13.60
N ASP A 49 1.15 -0.55 13.17
CA ASP A 49 1.90 -1.49 13.99
C ASP A 49 3.42 -1.34 13.78
N ASP A 50 4.20 -1.97 14.67
CA ASP A 50 5.66 -1.89 14.62
C ASP A 50 6.28 -2.74 13.50
N LYS A 51 5.52 -3.71 12.94
CA LYS A 51 6.01 -4.66 11.92
C LYS A 51 5.86 -4.12 10.50
N SER A 52 4.72 -3.52 10.20
CA SER A 52 4.36 -3.12 8.85
C SER A 52 4.01 -1.63 8.70
N GLY A 53 4.08 -0.86 9.79
CA GLY A 53 3.95 0.59 9.76
C GLY A 53 2.51 1.08 9.80
N VAL A 54 2.21 2.14 9.06
CA VAL A 54 0.97 2.91 9.13
C VAL A 54 0.05 2.53 7.97
N LEU A 55 -1.25 2.46 8.22
CA LEU A 55 -2.28 2.36 7.17
C LEU A 55 -2.11 3.49 6.14
N THR A 56 -2.31 3.15 4.86
CA THR A 56 -2.43 4.14 3.80
C THR A 56 -3.80 4.05 3.14
N LEU A 57 -4.38 5.23 2.86
CA LEU A 57 -5.65 5.39 2.16
C LEU A 57 -5.48 6.40 1.03
N VAL A 58 -5.88 6.03 -0.18
CA VAL A 58 -5.77 6.89 -1.37
C VAL A 58 -7.07 6.85 -2.15
N LEU A 59 -7.71 8.01 -2.33
CA LEU A 59 -8.79 8.17 -3.30
C LEU A 59 -8.18 8.17 -4.70
N SER A 60 -8.47 7.12 -5.48
CA SER A 60 -7.81 6.84 -6.76
C SER A 60 -8.62 7.28 -7.97
N VAL A 61 -9.94 7.17 -7.88
CA VAL A 61 -10.88 7.58 -8.93
C VAL A 61 -12.00 8.41 -8.33
N LEU A 62 -12.47 9.40 -9.05
CA LEU A 62 -13.68 10.14 -8.75
C LEU A 62 -14.34 10.53 -10.07
N GLU A 63 -15.56 10.09 -10.27
CA GLU A 63 -16.38 10.38 -11.43
C GLU A 63 -17.61 11.19 -11.01
N PHE A 64 -18.07 12.07 -11.88
CA PHE A 64 -19.29 12.85 -11.71
C PHE A 64 -20.08 12.87 -13.04
N ASP A 65 -21.27 12.32 -13.01
CA ASP A 65 -22.13 12.20 -14.20
C ASP A 65 -23.07 13.42 -14.44
N GLY A 66 -22.96 14.44 -13.61
CA GLY A 66 -23.85 15.62 -13.58
C GLY A 66 -24.88 15.55 -12.46
N THR A 67 -25.02 14.42 -11.78
CA THR A 67 -25.97 14.19 -10.68
C THR A 67 -25.32 13.46 -9.52
N ASN A 68 -24.58 12.37 -9.80
CA ASN A 68 -24.00 11.49 -8.79
C ASN A 68 -22.47 11.54 -8.83
N PHE A 69 -21.87 11.36 -7.66
CA PHE A 69 -20.44 11.11 -7.52
C PHE A 69 -20.21 9.62 -7.24
N GLU A 70 -19.28 9.05 -7.98
CA GLU A 70 -18.77 7.69 -7.73
C GLU A 70 -17.26 7.78 -7.50
N GLY A 71 -16.75 7.18 -6.40
CA GLY A 71 -15.35 7.22 -6.04
C GLY A 71 -14.79 5.85 -5.71
N ILE A 72 -13.55 5.57 -6.16
CA ILE A 72 -12.80 4.37 -5.80
C ILE A 72 -11.60 4.79 -4.98
N PHE A 73 -11.37 4.11 -3.87
CA PHE A 73 -10.21 4.29 -3.02
C PHE A 73 -9.55 2.96 -2.68
N ASP A 74 -8.25 3.00 -2.46
CA ASP A 74 -7.43 1.87 -2.03
C ASP A 74 -7.01 2.06 -0.58
N ILE A 75 -7.15 1.01 0.23
CA ILE A 75 -6.67 0.97 1.61
C ILE A 75 -5.66 -0.15 1.75
N ARG A 76 -4.47 0.17 2.28
CA ARG A 76 -3.47 -0.81 2.70
C ARG A 76 -3.25 -0.66 4.18
N PHE A 77 -3.44 -1.74 4.92
CA PHE A 77 -3.44 -1.72 6.38
C PHE A 77 -2.43 -2.71 6.97
N PRO A 78 -1.97 -2.43 8.21
CA PRO A 78 -0.94 -3.22 8.87
C PRO A 78 -1.38 -4.65 9.20
N VAL A 79 -0.40 -5.56 9.28
CA VAL A 79 -0.61 -7.02 9.48
C VAL A 79 -1.31 -7.39 10.80
N SER A 80 -1.34 -6.50 11.77
CA SER A 80 -2.03 -6.72 13.04
C SER A 80 -3.54 -6.46 13.00
N PHE A 81 -4.08 -6.00 11.87
CA PHE A 81 -5.49 -5.66 11.68
C PHE A 81 -6.16 -6.59 10.69
N LYS A 82 -7.50 -6.60 10.68
CA LYS A 82 -8.32 -7.42 9.79
C LYS A 82 -9.11 -6.57 8.82
N SER A 83 -9.28 -7.08 7.60
CA SER A 83 -10.03 -6.40 6.53
C SER A 83 -11.45 -6.04 6.97
N ASP A 84 -12.17 -6.94 7.66
CA ASP A 84 -13.53 -6.69 8.13
C ASP A 84 -13.61 -5.54 9.13
N GLU A 85 -12.59 -5.38 9.99
CA GLU A 85 -12.52 -4.27 10.95
C GLU A 85 -12.36 -2.94 10.23
N ILE A 86 -11.44 -2.88 9.26
CA ILE A 86 -11.19 -1.66 8.47
C ILE A 86 -12.42 -1.33 7.62
N ASN A 87 -13.02 -2.32 6.94
CA ASN A 87 -14.23 -2.14 6.15
C ASN A 87 -15.41 -1.62 7.00
N SER A 88 -15.60 -2.16 8.20
CA SER A 88 -16.67 -1.71 9.09
C SER A 88 -16.50 -0.25 9.55
N LYS A 89 -15.25 0.19 9.76
CA LYS A 89 -14.95 1.56 10.16
C LYS A 89 -15.19 2.54 9.00
N ILE A 90 -14.63 2.27 7.81
CA ILE A 90 -14.80 3.16 6.66
C ILE A 90 -16.26 3.25 6.23
N GLN A 91 -16.99 2.14 6.24
CA GLN A 91 -18.42 2.12 5.92
C GLN A 91 -19.21 3.04 6.85
N LYS A 92 -18.96 3.00 8.15
CA LYS A 92 -19.63 3.88 9.13
C LYS A 92 -19.35 5.36 8.83
N THR A 93 -18.10 5.70 8.53
CA THR A 93 -17.72 7.08 8.20
C THR A 93 -18.42 7.54 6.92
N LEU A 94 -18.38 6.75 5.84
CA LEU A 94 -19.02 7.09 4.58
C LEU A 94 -20.54 7.26 4.74
N GLN A 95 -21.21 6.33 5.41
CA GLN A 95 -22.65 6.39 5.66
C GLN A 95 -23.05 7.60 6.52
N SER A 96 -22.22 7.99 7.50
CA SER A 96 -22.49 9.20 8.30
C SER A 96 -22.40 10.49 7.50
N HIS A 97 -21.73 10.49 6.34
CA HIS A 97 -21.63 11.59 5.40
C HIS A 97 -22.56 11.43 4.18
N GLY A 98 -23.48 10.46 4.21
CA GLY A 98 -24.49 10.25 3.18
C GLY A 98 -24.01 9.48 1.94
N PHE A 99 -22.87 8.77 2.02
CA PHE A 99 -22.38 7.94 0.94
C PHE A 99 -22.75 6.47 1.15
N ASP A 100 -23.13 5.80 0.06
CA ASP A 100 -23.17 4.36 0.00
C ASP A 100 -21.74 3.80 -0.15
N TYR A 101 -21.54 2.57 0.34
CA TYR A 101 -20.24 1.90 0.30
C TYR A 101 -20.37 0.44 -0.11
N GLU A 102 -19.54 0.04 -1.06
CA GLU A 102 -19.34 -1.34 -1.46
C GLU A 102 -17.84 -1.70 -1.42
N CYS A 103 -17.52 -2.82 -0.79
CA CYS A 103 -16.16 -3.37 -0.82
C CYS A 103 -15.98 -4.23 -2.06
N ILE A 104 -15.29 -3.73 -3.08
CA ILE A 104 -15.08 -4.42 -4.36
C ILE A 104 -14.12 -5.59 -4.19
N LEU A 105 -13.06 -5.41 -3.40
CA LEU A 105 -12.04 -6.42 -3.16
C LEU A 105 -11.48 -6.25 -1.74
N ALA A 106 -11.41 -7.33 -1.00
CA ALA A 106 -10.73 -7.39 0.29
C ALA A 106 -9.72 -8.54 0.31
N SER A 107 -8.55 -8.30 0.87
CA SER A 107 -7.55 -9.31 1.15
C SER A 107 -6.90 -9.02 2.50
N GLU A 108 -6.52 -10.08 3.20
CA GLU A 108 -5.72 -9.95 4.42
C GLU A 108 -4.27 -9.63 4.08
N PRO A 109 -3.55 -8.90 4.93
CA PRO A 109 -2.13 -8.66 4.75
C PRO A 109 -1.35 -9.98 4.76
N HIS A 110 -0.34 -10.06 3.90
CA HIS A 110 0.56 -11.20 3.86
C HIS A 110 1.73 -11.00 4.85
N TYR A 111 1.97 -11.98 5.71
CA TYR A 111 3.04 -11.94 6.70
C TYR A 111 3.69 -13.31 6.86
N VAL A 112 5.01 -13.34 6.87
CA VAL A 112 5.82 -14.51 7.23
C VAL A 112 6.75 -14.12 8.37
N ASP A 113 6.87 -14.98 9.39
CA ASP A 113 7.73 -14.72 10.53
C ASP A 113 9.19 -14.62 10.10
N GLU A 114 9.83 -13.50 10.44
CA GLU A 114 11.24 -13.26 10.16
C GLU A 114 12.17 -14.30 10.78
N ASN A 115 11.77 -14.94 11.89
CA ASN A 115 12.54 -15.96 12.58
C ASN A 115 12.29 -17.38 12.03
N SER A 116 11.47 -17.55 10.99
CA SER A 116 11.30 -18.85 10.37
C SER A 116 12.60 -19.33 9.70
N ASP A 117 12.85 -20.63 9.70
CA ASP A 117 14.04 -21.22 9.08
C ASP A 117 14.19 -20.81 7.61
N PHE A 118 13.06 -20.74 6.90
CA PHE A 118 13.01 -20.31 5.52
C PHE A 118 13.52 -18.87 5.32
N VAL A 119 13.02 -17.92 6.12
CA VAL A 119 13.46 -16.52 6.03
C VAL A 119 14.90 -16.37 6.47
N GLN A 120 15.31 -17.07 7.52
CA GLN A 120 16.71 -17.05 8.00
C GLN A 120 17.70 -17.62 6.96
N SER A 121 17.31 -18.66 6.22
CA SER A 121 18.12 -19.17 5.10
C SER A 121 18.30 -18.11 4.00
N LEU A 122 17.27 -17.38 3.64
CA LEU A 122 17.37 -16.31 2.65
C LEU A 122 18.25 -15.15 3.13
N LEU A 123 18.10 -14.72 4.38
CA LEU A 123 18.96 -13.70 4.99
C LEU A 123 20.43 -14.11 4.99
N LYS A 124 20.73 -15.37 5.35
CA LYS A 124 22.08 -15.94 5.31
C LYS A 124 22.68 -15.92 3.90
N VAL A 125 21.91 -16.26 2.88
CA VAL A 125 22.34 -16.18 1.47
C VAL A 125 22.68 -14.75 1.09
N TYR A 126 21.82 -13.78 1.43
CA TYR A 126 22.07 -12.36 1.19
C TYR A 126 23.37 -11.90 1.88
N GLU A 127 23.53 -12.19 3.17
CA GLU A 127 24.69 -11.78 3.95
C GLU A 127 26.01 -12.40 3.42
N ASN A 128 25.98 -13.66 3.00
CA ASN A 128 27.15 -14.34 2.45
C ASN A 128 27.61 -13.74 1.11
N LEU A 129 26.69 -13.30 0.27
CA LEU A 129 27.03 -12.78 -1.06
C LEU A 129 27.33 -11.28 -1.05
N THR A 130 26.68 -10.52 -0.20
CA THR A 130 26.84 -9.06 -0.18
C THR A 130 27.82 -8.57 0.88
N GLY A 131 28.04 -9.35 1.95
CA GLY A 131 28.76 -8.92 3.15
C GLY A 131 27.99 -7.93 4.03
N GLU A 132 26.73 -7.59 3.65
CA GLU A 132 25.88 -6.66 4.36
C GLU A 132 24.88 -7.43 5.25
N LYS A 133 24.48 -6.84 6.37
CA LYS A 133 23.48 -7.46 7.25
C LYS A 133 22.10 -7.48 6.61
N GLY A 134 21.54 -8.68 6.46
CA GLY A 134 20.17 -8.87 5.98
C GLY A 134 19.12 -8.44 6.99
N LYS A 135 17.98 -7.93 6.48
CA LYS A 135 16.81 -7.62 7.29
C LYS A 135 15.52 -7.78 6.48
N CYS A 136 14.48 -8.20 7.15
CA CYS A 136 13.14 -8.18 6.58
C CYS A 136 12.59 -6.76 6.49
N ILE A 137 11.86 -6.49 5.42
CA ILE A 137 11.17 -5.22 5.21
C ILE A 137 9.70 -5.49 4.87
N ALA A 138 8.82 -4.60 5.31
CA ALA A 138 7.43 -4.59 4.88
C ALA A 138 7.25 -3.58 3.75
N ILE A 139 6.50 -3.96 2.73
CA ILE A 139 6.15 -3.10 1.61
C ILE A 139 4.63 -2.99 1.47
N GLY A 140 4.12 -1.84 1.07
CA GLY A 140 2.70 -1.64 0.81
C GLY A 140 2.24 -2.19 -0.54
N GLY A 141 3.13 -2.77 -1.35
CA GLY A 141 2.82 -3.32 -2.68
C GLY A 141 2.34 -4.77 -2.62
N GLY A 142 1.46 -5.14 -3.57
CA GLY A 142 1.09 -6.53 -3.80
C GLY A 142 2.07 -7.22 -4.74
N THR A 143 2.45 -8.48 -4.42
CA THR A 143 3.29 -9.32 -5.28
C THR A 143 2.68 -10.71 -5.39
N TYR A 144 3.25 -11.56 -6.25
CA TYR A 144 2.80 -12.95 -6.42
C TYR A 144 2.84 -13.76 -5.12
N VAL A 145 3.71 -13.41 -4.18
CA VAL A 145 3.85 -14.12 -2.89
C VAL A 145 2.60 -14.04 -2.01
N HIS A 146 1.71 -13.06 -2.22
CA HIS A 146 0.43 -12.98 -1.51
C HIS A 146 -0.45 -14.23 -1.72
N ASN A 147 -0.28 -14.93 -2.85
CA ASN A 147 -1.01 -16.14 -3.18
C ASN A 147 -0.23 -17.43 -2.84
N THR A 148 0.93 -17.29 -2.17
CA THR A 148 1.79 -18.42 -1.83
C THR A 148 1.91 -18.53 -0.32
N ILE A 149 1.42 -19.62 0.26
CA ILE A 149 1.49 -19.86 1.70
C ILE A 149 2.96 -19.91 2.13
N GLY A 150 3.35 -19.02 3.06
CA GLY A 150 4.71 -18.94 3.59
C GLY A 150 5.76 -18.38 2.62
N GLY A 151 5.37 -17.94 1.42
CA GLY A 151 6.29 -17.31 0.47
C GLY A 151 6.69 -15.90 0.88
N VAL A 152 7.89 -15.49 0.51
CA VAL A 152 8.37 -14.11 0.66
C VAL A 152 9.02 -13.63 -0.63
N ALA A 153 9.00 -12.32 -0.86
CA ALA A 153 9.79 -11.72 -1.93
C ALA A 153 11.26 -11.63 -1.48
N PHE A 154 12.19 -11.99 -2.38
CA PHE A 154 13.61 -11.99 -2.10
C PHE A 154 14.39 -11.44 -3.30
N GLY A 155 15.28 -10.50 -3.08
CA GLY A 155 16.12 -9.89 -4.12
C GLY A 155 15.47 -8.72 -4.84
N ALA A 156 15.85 -8.51 -6.09
CA ALA A 156 15.53 -7.48 -7.05
C ALA A 156 16.12 -6.11 -6.74
N GLU A 157 15.77 -5.45 -5.65
CA GLU A 157 16.26 -4.12 -5.30
C GLU A 157 17.32 -4.20 -4.20
N MET A 158 18.41 -3.45 -4.37
CA MET A 158 19.44 -3.34 -3.35
C MET A 158 19.10 -2.24 -2.34
N PRO A 159 19.30 -2.48 -1.03
CA PRO A 159 18.98 -1.49 0.00
C PRO A 159 19.67 -0.14 -0.23
N GLY A 160 18.93 0.95 -0.02
CA GLY A 160 19.46 2.31 -0.08
C GLY A 160 19.64 2.89 -1.49
N LYS A 161 19.16 2.20 -2.52
CA LYS A 161 19.14 2.70 -3.90
C LYS A 161 17.72 3.02 -4.35
N GLU A 162 17.59 3.99 -5.24
CA GLU A 162 16.33 4.37 -5.88
C GLU A 162 16.42 3.99 -7.36
N TYR A 163 15.48 3.16 -7.83
CA TYR A 163 15.46 2.65 -9.21
C TYR A 163 14.35 3.30 -10.05
N ASN A 164 13.70 4.35 -9.55
CA ASN A 164 12.55 5.02 -10.18
C ASN A 164 11.39 4.05 -10.50
N ILE A 165 11.15 3.05 -9.66
CA ILE A 165 10.13 2.01 -9.90
C ILE A 165 8.77 2.64 -10.13
N HIS A 166 8.09 2.22 -11.21
CA HIS A 166 6.82 2.77 -11.69
C HIS A 166 6.88 4.27 -12.07
N CYS A 167 8.08 4.81 -12.30
CA CYS A 167 8.29 6.19 -12.69
C CYS A 167 9.00 6.29 -14.05
N ALA A 168 9.12 7.52 -14.57
CA ALA A 168 9.95 7.75 -15.75
C ALA A 168 11.42 7.42 -15.44
N ASP A 169 12.13 6.93 -16.45
CA ASP A 169 13.54 6.55 -16.36
C ASP A 169 13.80 5.44 -15.31
N GLU A 170 12.85 4.52 -15.13
CA GLU A 170 13.07 3.28 -14.36
C GLU A 170 14.26 2.53 -14.95
N TYR A 171 15.17 2.09 -14.10
CA TYR A 171 16.40 1.43 -14.53
C TYR A 171 16.76 0.26 -13.62
N THR A 172 17.65 -0.60 -14.12
CA THR A 172 18.34 -1.63 -13.34
C THR A 172 19.84 -1.58 -13.64
N VAL A 173 20.64 -2.10 -12.72
CA VAL A 173 22.10 -2.16 -12.83
C VAL A 173 22.49 -3.58 -13.23
N PRO A 174 23.24 -3.78 -14.34
CA PRO A 174 23.59 -5.13 -14.83
C PRO A 174 24.29 -6.00 -13.79
N GLU A 175 25.20 -5.43 -13.00
CA GLU A 175 25.91 -6.12 -11.93
C GLU A 175 24.97 -6.62 -10.83
N GLU A 176 23.92 -5.86 -10.52
CA GLU A 176 22.89 -6.24 -9.55
C GLU A 176 21.95 -7.31 -10.10
N MET A 177 21.70 -7.34 -11.40
CA MET A 177 20.97 -8.45 -12.03
C MET A 177 21.74 -9.76 -11.88
N ILE A 178 23.06 -9.74 -12.08
CA ILE A 178 23.92 -10.91 -11.90
C ILE A 178 23.90 -11.34 -10.42
N LEU A 179 24.07 -10.41 -9.50
CA LEU A 179 24.02 -10.69 -8.06
C LEU A 179 22.68 -11.29 -7.64
N ASN A 180 21.56 -10.78 -8.17
CA ASN A 180 20.23 -11.34 -7.92
C ASN A 180 20.09 -12.77 -8.45
N ALA A 181 20.65 -13.06 -9.61
CA ALA A 181 20.68 -14.42 -10.14
C ALA A 181 21.51 -15.37 -9.25
N GLU A 182 22.66 -14.92 -8.76
CA GLU A 182 23.51 -15.65 -7.82
C GLU A 182 22.79 -15.87 -6.48
N MET A 183 22.12 -14.84 -5.94
CA MET A 183 21.32 -14.96 -4.71
C MET A 183 20.21 -16.00 -4.88
N THR A 184 19.49 -15.96 -6.00
CA THR A 184 18.41 -16.90 -6.29
C THR A 184 18.93 -18.34 -6.38
N ALA A 185 20.04 -18.56 -7.10
CA ALA A 185 20.65 -19.88 -7.23
C ALA A 185 21.12 -20.43 -5.86
N ASN A 186 21.77 -19.58 -5.06
CA ASN A 186 22.23 -19.98 -3.72
C ASN A 186 21.05 -20.21 -2.76
N ALA A 187 19.97 -19.45 -2.87
CA ALA A 187 18.75 -19.69 -2.09
C ALA A 187 18.13 -21.06 -2.40
N VAL A 188 18.06 -21.44 -3.68
CA VAL A 188 17.58 -22.78 -4.07
C VAL A 188 18.47 -23.88 -3.49
N ILE A 189 19.79 -23.72 -3.52
CA ILE A 189 20.72 -24.67 -2.96
C ILE A 189 20.58 -24.77 -1.43
N GLU A 190 20.48 -23.64 -0.73
CA GLU A 190 20.37 -23.62 0.74
C GLU A 190 19.04 -24.21 1.24
N ILE A 191 17.96 -24.06 0.46
CA ILE A 191 16.61 -24.50 0.89
C ILE A 191 16.31 -25.93 0.44
N CYS A 192 16.81 -26.35 -0.72
CA CYS A 192 16.47 -27.64 -1.33
C CYS A 192 17.61 -28.68 -1.26
N GLY A 193 18.80 -28.27 -0.91
CA GLY A 193 19.99 -29.16 -0.80
C GLY A 193 20.11 -29.72 0.59
#